data_4b384af98df00d0e23da78932ac9a7ba
#
_entry.id   4b384af98df00d0e23da78932ac9a7ba
#
_cell.length_a   1.000
_cell.length_b   1.000
_cell.length_c   1.000
_cell.angle_alpha   90.00
_cell.angle_beta   90.00
_cell.angle_gamma   90.00
#
_symmetry.space_group_name_H-M   'P 1'
#
loop_
_entity.id
_entity.type
_entity.pdbx_description
1 polymer ?
#
loop_
_entity_poly.entity_id
_entity_poly.type
_entity_poly.pdbx_seq_one_letter_code
_entity_poly.pdbx_strand_id
1 'polypeptide(L)'
;MKFSWKIFVSTFLIVLLSLAAGGYFLVVSAFSSGLSRETDSAREENRMLQLMLAVNLSGTEDNGIDLSLLIEDSLKNLDTRMESVLIRYRVSGSDKRTIYSNSGGLGHRIDAKRSLISKIQEGGIGHAVRRMDGTYCVQTASLLLFEGEPIYVETFRDVTDLFEERQTQFDSFRKIIVVVGSISGILNFFMALWLTDPVLRLSRVTRRFAGGDLKSRAKIDTEDEIGHLAEDFNDMADRIEKDIEELTMTARRQEDFIGSFAHELKTPLTSIIGYADMLRSSQLDEEHRFLAASYIFTEGKRLESLSLKLLDLLVLKNGEITRRPVEAGPFLKELEGMLRPVMKAEDIRLKVKYEDGVFVGDRDLVKTVLINLADNARKAIDGGGTIVIIGKPEKEGYAFYVRDTGKGIPREEIRRITEAFYMVDKSRSREKGGAGLGLSICQEIVLLHKGKMEFSSVPGEGTMVRVTIPGKKEATV
;
A
#
# COMPACT_ATOMS: atom_id res chain seq x y z
N MET A 1 13.62 16.52 10.36
CA MET A 1 12.77 16.15 11.51
C MET A 1 12.18 14.76 11.26
N LYS A 2 12.20 13.87 12.27
CA LYS A 2 11.57 12.54 12.18
C LYS A 2 10.05 12.69 12.02
N PHE A 3 9.39 11.77 11.34
CA PHE A 3 7.95 11.82 11.06
C PHE A 3 7.10 11.92 12.34
N SER A 4 7.45 11.16 13.38
CA SER A 4 6.83 11.23 14.71
C SER A 4 6.85 12.63 15.33
N TRP A 5 7.96 13.36 15.14
CA TRP A 5 8.10 14.72 15.67
C TRP A 5 7.20 15.73 14.95
N LYS A 6 6.95 15.54 13.65
CA LYS A 6 6.02 16.38 12.90
C LYS A 6 4.58 16.19 13.38
N ILE A 7 4.17 14.94 13.58
CA ILE A 7 2.84 14.62 14.13
C ILE A 7 2.70 15.22 15.52
N PHE A 8 3.64 14.96 16.41
CA PHE A 8 3.62 15.49 17.76
C PHE A 8 3.46 16.99 17.79
N VAL A 9 4.32 17.75 17.10
CA VAL A 9 4.28 19.23 17.12
C VAL A 9 2.99 19.77 16.53
N SER A 10 2.49 19.21 15.42
CA SER A 10 1.24 19.71 14.80
C SER A 10 0.03 19.45 15.67
N THR A 11 -0.13 18.25 16.22
CA THR A 11 -1.27 17.91 17.08
C THR A 11 -1.23 18.66 18.40
N PHE A 12 -0.06 18.75 19.03
CA PHE A 12 0.11 19.49 20.29
C PHE A 12 -0.20 20.98 20.12
N LEU A 13 0.26 21.60 19.03
CA LEU A 13 0.01 23.02 18.75
C LEU A 13 -1.48 23.30 18.50
N ILE A 14 -2.18 22.41 17.79
CA ILE A 14 -3.62 22.52 17.56
C ILE A 14 -4.37 22.46 18.89
N VAL A 15 -4.04 21.48 19.75
CA VAL A 15 -4.68 21.33 21.06
C VAL A 15 -4.45 22.57 21.93
N LEU A 16 -3.21 23.06 21.99
CA LEU A 16 -2.85 24.22 22.80
C LEU A 16 -3.56 25.49 22.32
N LEU A 17 -3.59 25.74 21.02
CA LEU A 17 -4.28 26.89 20.43
C LEU A 17 -5.80 26.80 20.65
N SER A 18 -6.40 25.63 20.49
CA SER A 18 -7.83 25.44 20.70
C SER A 18 -8.20 25.67 22.16
N LEU A 19 -7.40 25.17 23.09
CA LEU A 19 -7.60 25.39 24.52
C LEU A 19 -7.46 26.85 24.88
N ALA A 20 -6.42 27.54 24.39
CA ALA A 20 -6.18 28.95 24.66
C ALA A 20 -7.31 29.83 24.09
N ALA A 21 -7.75 29.60 22.86
CA ALA A 21 -8.83 30.34 22.23
C ALA A 21 -10.18 30.14 22.94
N GLY A 22 -10.52 28.88 23.23
CA GLY A 22 -11.77 28.53 23.92
C GLY A 22 -11.86 29.13 25.32
N GLY A 23 -10.79 29.03 26.09
CA GLY A 23 -10.77 29.62 27.44
C GLY A 23 -10.78 31.16 27.43
N TYR A 24 -10.02 31.78 26.51
CA TYR A 24 -10.11 33.23 26.34
C TYR A 24 -11.54 33.68 26.01
N PHE A 25 -12.20 33.02 25.08
CA PHE A 25 -13.58 33.31 24.70
C PHE A 25 -14.54 33.14 25.88
N LEU A 26 -14.40 32.07 26.67
CA LEU A 26 -15.23 31.81 27.83
C LEU A 26 -15.13 32.95 28.87
N VAL A 27 -13.90 33.34 29.23
CA VAL A 27 -13.70 34.39 30.24
C VAL A 27 -14.21 35.74 29.74
N VAL A 28 -13.94 36.07 28.47
CA VAL A 28 -14.42 37.34 27.88
C VAL A 28 -15.95 37.36 27.77
N SER A 29 -16.56 36.24 27.36
CA SER A 29 -18.04 36.13 27.26
C SER A 29 -18.71 36.23 28.62
N ALA A 30 -18.18 35.55 29.64
CA ALA A 30 -18.69 35.63 31.01
C ALA A 30 -18.61 37.05 31.57
N PHE A 31 -17.46 37.71 31.39
CA PHE A 31 -17.26 39.11 31.78
C PHE A 31 -18.21 40.04 31.05
N SER A 32 -18.36 39.93 29.74
CA SER A 32 -19.27 40.77 28.94
C SER A 32 -20.71 40.60 29.38
N SER A 33 -21.18 39.39 29.64
CA SER A 33 -22.51 39.09 30.14
C SER A 33 -22.72 39.64 31.56
N GLY A 34 -21.71 39.53 32.43
CA GLY A 34 -21.73 40.10 33.77
C GLY A 34 -21.83 41.63 33.72
N LEU A 35 -20.98 42.26 32.90
CA LEU A 35 -20.98 43.72 32.76
C LEU A 35 -22.30 44.26 32.18
N SER A 36 -22.90 43.54 31.22
CA SER A 36 -24.23 43.90 30.70
C SER A 36 -25.28 43.89 31.81
N ARG A 37 -25.33 42.84 32.62
CA ARG A 37 -26.28 42.73 33.75
C ARG A 37 -26.09 43.85 34.77
N GLU A 38 -24.84 44.15 35.15
CA GLU A 38 -24.55 45.25 36.08
C GLU A 38 -24.92 46.62 35.49
N THR A 39 -24.71 46.80 34.18
CA THR A 39 -25.11 48.02 33.48
C THR A 39 -26.63 48.19 33.43
N ASP A 40 -27.37 47.11 33.18
CA ASP A 40 -28.82 47.13 33.14
C ASP A 40 -29.37 47.38 34.55
N SER A 41 -28.81 46.78 35.60
CA SER A 41 -29.15 47.05 37.00
C SER A 41 -28.88 48.55 37.38
N ALA A 42 -27.73 49.09 36.96
CA ALA A 42 -27.39 50.48 37.19
C ALA A 42 -28.38 51.47 36.52
N ARG A 43 -28.87 51.09 35.33
CA ARG A 43 -29.91 51.89 34.63
C ARG A 43 -31.25 51.86 35.38
N GLU A 44 -31.65 50.69 35.89
CA GLU A 44 -32.87 50.54 36.67
C GLU A 44 -32.79 51.32 38.01
N GLU A 45 -31.63 51.28 38.70
CA GLU A 45 -31.37 52.10 39.89
C GLU A 45 -31.49 53.57 39.58
N ASN A 46 -30.91 54.05 38.48
CA ASN A 46 -31.01 55.43 38.06
C ASN A 46 -32.48 55.85 37.78
N ARG A 47 -33.23 55.00 37.06
CA ARG A 47 -34.66 55.21 36.76
C ARG A 47 -35.49 55.23 38.01
N MET A 48 -35.25 54.36 38.99
CA MET A 48 -35.93 54.32 40.25
C MET A 48 -35.69 55.63 41.03
N LEU A 49 -34.41 56.05 41.11
CA LEU A 49 -34.07 57.32 41.80
C LEU A 49 -34.73 58.55 41.12
N GLN A 50 -34.75 58.59 39.77
CA GLN A 50 -35.41 59.62 39.01
C GLN A 50 -36.90 59.68 39.30
N LEU A 51 -37.61 58.55 39.37
CA LEU A 51 -39.02 58.47 39.71
C LEU A 51 -39.29 58.93 41.15
N MET A 52 -38.45 58.42 42.08
CA MET A 52 -38.58 58.83 43.50
C MET A 52 -38.42 60.36 43.69
N LEU A 53 -37.41 60.90 43.00
CA LEU A 53 -37.19 62.38 43.06
C LEU A 53 -38.36 63.14 42.44
N ALA A 54 -38.84 62.66 41.27
CA ALA A 54 -40.04 63.32 40.65
C ALA A 54 -41.28 63.29 41.52
N VAL A 55 -41.57 62.16 42.17
CA VAL A 55 -42.74 62.06 43.11
C VAL A 55 -42.55 62.91 44.31
N ASN A 56 -41.34 62.95 44.92
CA ASN A 56 -41.12 63.84 46.08
C ASN A 56 -41.23 65.33 45.76
N LEU A 57 -40.70 65.73 44.59
CA LEU A 57 -40.81 67.12 44.14
C LEU A 57 -42.26 67.52 43.79
N SER A 58 -43.06 66.64 43.20
CA SER A 58 -44.48 66.95 42.88
C SER A 58 -45.40 67.03 44.09
N GLY A 59 -44.98 66.52 45.25
CA GLY A 59 -45.74 66.59 46.49
C GLY A 59 -45.50 67.85 47.34
N THR A 60 -44.58 68.74 46.95
CA THR A 60 -44.28 69.97 47.64
C THR A 60 -45.08 71.16 47.03
N GLU A 61 -45.94 71.86 47.83
CA GLU A 61 -46.64 73.03 47.37
C GLU A 61 -45.63 74.16 47.07
N ASP A 62 -45.94 74.93 46.02
CA ASP A 62 -45.15 76.11 45.55
C ASP A 62 -45.12 77.21 46.57
N ASN A 63 -44.20 77.20 47.51
CA ASN A 63 -44.02 78.21 48.58
C ASN A 63 -42.90 79.20 48.26
N GLY A 64 -42.41 79.29 46.98
CA GLY A 64 -41.36 80.25 46.60
C GLY A 64 -39.98 79.93 47.19
N ILE A 65 -39.72 78.62 47.51
CA ILE A 65 -38.44 78.13 47.98
C ILE A 65 -37.54 77.86 46.79
N ASP A 66 -36.22 78.13 46.87
CA ASP A 66 -35.26 77.82 45.85
C ASP A 66 -35.27 76.30 45.52
N LEU A 67 -35.50 75.98 44.26
CA LEU A 67 -35.53 74.57 43.75
C LEU A 67 -34.34 73.75 44.21
N SER A 68 -33.15 74.33 44.32
CA SER A 68 -31.95 73.68 44.82
C SER A 68 -32.04 73.24 46.26
N LEU A 69 -32.68 74.04 47.16
CA LEU A 69 -32.93 73.69 48.56
C LEU A 69 -33.99 72.60 48.71
N LEU A 70 -35.05 72.64 47.85
CA LEU A 70 -36.08 71.59 47.82
C LEU A 70 -35.50 70.21 47.38
N ILE A 71 -34.67 70.23 46.37
CA ILE A 71 -33.98 69.02 45.91
C ILE A 71 -33.07 68.47 47.02
N GLU A 72 -32.27 69.33 47.65
CA GLU A 72 -31.33 68.90 48.70
C GLU A 72 -32.08 68.32 49.92
N ASP A 73 -33.16 68.91 50.37
CA ASP A 73 -33.96 68.43 51.50
C ASP A 73 -34.69 67.11 51.14
N SER A 74 -35.26 67.02 49.93
CA SER A 74 -35.88 65.80 49.42
C SER A 74 -34.90 64.64 49.36
N LEU A 75 -33.64 64.86 48.91
CA LEU A 75 -32.62 63.83 48.81
C LEU A 75 -32.06 63.47 50.20
N LYS A 76 -31.90 64.37 51.14
CA LYS A 76 -31.52 64.05 52.52
C LYS A 76 -32.57 63.15 53.19
N ASN A 77 -33.86 63.49 52.99
CA ASN A 77 -34.96 62.66 53.48
C ASN A 77 -35.00 61.27 52.80
N LEU A 78 -34.68 61.19 51.48
CA LEU A 78 -34.55 59.93 50.74
C LEU A 78 -33.42 59.12 51.29
N ASP A 79 -32.22 59.66 51.50
CA ASP A 79 -31.06 58.94 52.05
C ASP A 79 -31.38 58.36 53.44
N THR A 80 -32.04 59.09 54.28
CA THR A 80 -32.46 58.65 55.63
C THR A 80 -33.46 57.49 55.56
N ARG A 81 -34.34 57.49 54.56
CA ARG A 81 -35.29 56.38 54.32
C ARG A 81 -34.72 55.18 53.57
N MET A 82 -33.67 55.39 52.76
CA MET A 82 -33.03 54.38 51.94
C MET A 82 -31.73 53.87 52.58
N GLU A 83 -31.50 54.00 53.87
CA GLU A 83 -30.32 53.62 54.59
C GLU A 83 -29.88 52.13 54.31
N SER A 84 -30.83 51.31 53.88
CA SER A 84 -30.61 49.92 53.49
C SER A 84 -30.23 49.72 52.01
N VAL A 85 -30.36 50.75 51.16
CA VAL A 85 -30.08 50.64 49.71
C VAL A 85 -28.87 51.52 49.38
N LEU A 86 -27.73 50.95 49.25
CA LEU A 86 -26.42 51.58 49.00
C LEU A 86 -26.32 52.12 47.55
N ILE A 87 -27.30 52.91 47.08
CA ILE A 87 -27.19 53.61 45.79
C ILE A 87 -26.34 54.86 45.99
N ARG A 88 -25.23 54.93 45.33
CA ARG A 88 -24.40 56.14 45.28
C ARG A 88 -24.86 57.02 44.14
N TYR A 89 -25.22 58.23 44.40
CA TYR A 89 -25.73 59.11 43.37
C TYR A 89 -25.28 60.58 43.56
N ARG A 90 -25.46 61.36 42.51
CA ARG A 90 -25.25 62.82 42.47
C ARG A 90 -26.35 63.42 41.64
N VAL A 91 -26.91 64.49 42.16
CA VAL A 91 -27.91 65.32 41.48
C VAL A 91 -27.33 66.72 41.24
N SER A 92 -27.48 67.21 40.00
CA SER A 92 -26.93 68.48 39.55
C SER A 92 -28.04 69.30 38.88
N GLY A 93 -27.98 70.62 39.02
CA GLY A 93 -28.93 71.52 38.43
C GLY A 93 -28.68 71.90 36.98
N SER A 94 -29.41 72.89 36.47
CA SER A 94 -29.30 73.39 35.10
C SER A 94 -27.92 73.96 34.76
N ASP A 95 -27.20 74.49 35.70
CA ASP A 95 -25.85 74.98 35.61
C ASP A 95 -24.80 73.86 35.69
N LYS A 96 -25.26 72.61 35.83
CA LYS A 96 -24.42 71.38 36.00
C LYS A 96 -23.61 71.41 37.31
N ARG A 97 -23.90 72.31 38.27
CA ARG A 97 -23.32 72.25 39.60
C ARG A 97 -24.01 71.17 40.42
N THR A 98 -23.26 70.50 41.25
CA THR A 98 -23.82 69.48 42.15
C THR A 98 -24.68 70.18 43.24
N ILE A 99 -25.94 69.77 43.29
CA ILE A 99 -26.86 70.18 44.36
C ILE A 99 -26.66 69.24 45.55
N TYR A 100 -26.66 67.94 45.31
CA TYR A 100 -26.51 66.97 46.37
C TYR A 100 -25.72 65.69 45.85
N SER A 101 -24.97 65.09 46.74
CA SER A 101 -24.26 63.82 46.41
C SER A 101 -24.03 63.02 47.68
N ASN A 102 -24.42 61.75 47.66
CA ASN A 102 -24.02 60.73 48.67
C ASN A 102 -22.88 59.85 48.20
N SER A 103 -22.28 60.19 47.09
CA SER A 103 -21.26 59.33 46.44
C SER A 103 -19.89 59.27 47.13
N GLY A 104 -19.73 59.96 48.27
CA GLY A 104 -18.55 59.82 49.13
C GLY A 104 -17.19 60.09 48.45
N GLY A 105 -17.11 61.05 47.53
CA GLY A 105 -15.87 61.42 46.81
C GLY A 105 -15.75 60.83 45.41
N LEU A 106 -16.45 59.77 45.09
CA LEU A 106 -16.50 59.19 43.76
C LEU A 106 -17.00 60.10 42.65
N GLY A 107 -17.96 60.99 43.05
CA GLY A 107 -18.57 61.96 42.16
C GLY A 107 -17.79 63.28 42.00
N HIS A 108 -16.96 63.71 42.96
CA HIS A 108 -16.31 65.00 42.97
C HIS A 108 -15.19 65.20 41.97
N ARG A 109 -14.63 64.12 41.46
CA ARG A 109 -13.47 64.14 40.52
C ARG A 109 -13.82 63.97 39.03
N ILE A 110 -15.12 63.93 38.72
CA ILE A 110 -15.47 63.88 37.29
C ILE A 110 -15.48 65.30 36.77
N ASP A 111 -14.48 65.63 35.98
CA ASP A 111 -14.37 66.90 35.29
C ASP A 111 -15.63 67.14 34.45
N ALA A 112 -16.25 68.27 34.64
CA ALA A 112 -17.55 68.67 34.05
C ALA A 112 -17.56 68.58 32.52
N LYS A 113 -16.37 68.70 31.87
CA LYS A 113 -16.19 68.54 30.41
C LYS A 113 -16.23 67.08 29.93
N ARG A 114 -15.99 66.12 30.81
CA ARG A 114 -16.02 64.67 30.50
C ARG A 114 -17.28 64.01 31.12
N SER A 115 -18.15 64.73 31.73
CA SER A 115 -19.35 64.20 32.33
C SER A 115 -20.32 63.65 31.28
N LEU A 116 -20.97 62.51 31.58
CA LEU A 116 -22.08 61.95 30.80
C LEU A 116 -23.22 62.97 30.63
N ILE A 117 -23.40 63.85 31.64
CA ILE A 117 -24.42 64.90 31.67
C ILE A 117 -24.40 65.83 30.45
N SER A 118 -23.20 66.02 29.85
CA SER A 118 -23.09 66.90 28.68
C SER A 118 -23.64 66.29 27.38
N LYS A 119 -23.92 64.98 27.39
CA LYS A 119 -24.35 64.20 26.21
C LYS A 119 -25.78 63.65 26.33
N ILE A 120 -26.46 63.85 27.46
CA ILE A 120 -27.79 63.29 27.68
C ILE A 120 -28.81 64.16 27.02
N GLN A 121 -29.74 63.54 26.29
CA GLN A 121 -30.92 64.09 25.72
C GLN A 121 -32.13 63.80 26.64
N GLU A 122 -33.20 64.57 26.52
CA GLU A 122 -34.44 64.42 27.29
C GLU A 122 -34.98 62.95 27.13
N GLY A 123 -35.29 62.29 28.25
CA GLY A 123 -35.84 60.95 28.30
C GLY A 123 -34.81 59.82 28.10
N GLY A 124 -33.54 60.12 27.82
CA GLY A 124 -32.48 59.17 27.64
C GLY A 124 -31.70 58.84 28.93
N ILE A 125 -31.31 57.63 29.13
CA ILE A 125 -30.33 57.17 30.15
C ILE A 125 -29.01 56.80 29.49
N GLY A 126 -27.99 57.64 29.69
CA GLY A 126 -26.65 57.37 29.28
C GLY A 126 -25.91 56.50 30.30
N HIS A 127 -24.94 55.66 29.86
CA HIS A 127 -24.06 54.94 30.77
C HIS A 127 -22.62 54.98 30.28
N ALA A 128 -21.69 54.81 31.20
CA ALA A 128 -20.26 54.60 30.88
C ALA A 128 -19.59 53.84 32.03
N VAL A 129 -18.70 52.91 31.64
CA VAL A 129 -17.83 52.25 32.61
C VAL A 129 -16.57 53.07 32.77
N ARG A 130 -16.24 53.43 34.02
CA ARG A 130 -15.08 54.25 34.34
C ARG A 130 -14.27 53.66 35.48
N ARG A 131 -12.97 53.93 35.47
CA ARG A 131 -12.10 53.64 36.59
C ARG A 131 -11.84 54.93 37.35
N MET A 132 -12.17 54.93 38.65
CA MET A 132 -12.02 56.07 39.54
C MET A 132 -11.30 55.62 40.81
N ASP A 133 -10.15 56.22 41.14
CA ASP A 133 -9.37 55.93 42.36
C ASP A 133 -9.13 54.42 42.62
N GLY A 134 -8.93 53.63 41.54
CA GLY A 134 -8.72 52.19 41.62
C GLY A 134 -10.01 51.36 41.50
N THR A 135 -11.18 51.94 41.73
CA THR A 135 -12.50 51.32 41.66
C THR A 135 -13.10 51.42 40.25
N TYR A 136 -13.68 50.34 39.76
CA TYR A 136 -14.42 50.34 38.49
C TYR A 136 -15.89 50.59 38.77
N CYS A 137 -16.46 51.63 38.15
CA CYS A 137 -17.87 52.00 38.32
C CYS A 137 -18.61 52.04 36.99
N VAL A 138 -19.85 51.57 36.98
CA VAL A 138 -20.83 51.92 35.97
C VAL A 138 -21.46 53.24 36.38
N GLN A 139 -21.12 54.33 35.70
CA GLN A 139 -21.77 55.59 35.81
C GLN A 139 -23.01 55.63 34.90
N THR A 140 -24.19 55.85 35.42
CA THR A 140 -25.39 56.18 34.62
C THR A 140 -25.81 57.61 34.87
N ALA A 141 -26.45 58.20 33.87
CA ALA A 141 -26.95 59.56 34.03
C ALA A 141 -28.26 59.71 33.25
N SER A 142 -29.20 60.49 33.82
CA SER A 142 -30.49 60.82 33.21
C SER A 142 -30.81 62.27 33.40
N LEU A 143 -31.74 62.79 32.60
CA LEU A 143 -32.29 64.15 32.70
C LEU A 143 -33.74 64.06 33.13
N LEU A 144 -34.08 64.77 34.23
CA LEU A 144 -35.41 65.00 34.70
C LEU A 144 -35.79 66.50 34.48
N LEU A 145 -36.92 66.77 33.85
CA LEU A 145 -37.42 68.11 33.75
C LEU A 145 -38.44 68.32 34.87
N PHE A 146 -38.21 69.34 35.69
CA PHE A 146 -39.15 69.77 36.73
C PHE A 146 -39.42 71.28 36.60
N GLU A 147 -40.67 71.66 36.37
CA GLU A 147 -41.10 73.05 36.10
C GLU A 147 -40.32 73.77 34.98
N GLY A 148 -39.82 72.95 33.96
CA GLY A 148 -39.04 73.49 32.86
C GLY A 148 -37.52 73.54 33.13
N GLU A 149 -37.09 73.35 34.37
CA GLU A 149 -35.67 73.33 34.74
C GLU A 149 -35.06 71.89 34.60
N PRO A 150 -33.89 71.72 33.98
CA PRO A 150 -33.25 70.46 33.84
C PRO A 150 -32.49 70.04 35.12
N ILE A 151 -32.84 68.86 35.65
CA ILE A 151 -32.18 68.21 36.79
C ILE A 151 -31.46 66.98 36.27
N TYR A 152 -30.16 66.89 36.49
CA TYR A 152 -29.33 65.74 36.10
C TYR A 152 -29.18 64.80 37.28
N VAL A 153 -29.57 63.53 37.07
CA VAL A 153 -29.46 62.48 38.09
C VAL A 153 -28.39 61.48 37.61
N GLU A 154 -27.32 61.33 38.36
CA GLU A 154 -26.25 60.36 38.10
C GLU A 154 -26.19 59.30 39.20
N THR A 155 -26.01 58.04 38.81
CA THR A 155 -25.78 57.00 39.79
C THR A 155 -24.42 56.28 39.46
N PHE A 156 -23.78 55.75 40.50
CA PHE A 156 -22.49 55.14 40.46
C PHE A 156 -22.57 53.75 41.09
N ARG A 157 -22.50 52.69 40.27
CA ARG A 157 -22.54 51.35 40.75
C ARG A 157 -21.11 50.76 40.68
N ASP A 158 -20.60 50.26 41.81
CA ASP A 158 -19.31 49.64 41.92
C ASP A 158 -19.36 48.27 41.23
N VAL A 159 -18.44 48.03 40.31
CA VAL A 159 -18.28 46.77 39.55
C VAL A 159 -16.85 46.27 39.63
N THR A 160 -16.10 46.72 40.66
CA THR A 160 -14.69 46.31 40.84
C THR A 160 -14.56 44.82 40.99
N ASP A 161 -15.45 44.20 41.76
CA ASP A 161 -15.47 42.76 41.98
C ASP A 161 -15.54 41.98 40.67
N LEU A 162 -16.31 42.48 39.67
CA LEU A 162 -16.42 41.85 38.36
C LEU A 162 -15.10 41.88 37.58
N PHE A 163 -14.33 42.98 37.71
CA PHE A 163 -13.02 43.08 37.08
C PHE A 163 -11.97 42.23 37.80
N GLU A 164 -12.02 42.12 39.10
CA GLU A 164 -11.16 41.26 39.93
C GLU A 164 -11.47 39.77 39.66
N GLU A 165 -12.76 39.43 39.59
CA GLU A 165 -13.19 38.08 39.20
C GLU A 165 -12.65 37.68 37.82
N ARG A 166 -12.76 38.56 36.82
CA ARG A 166 -12.17 38.33 35.51
C ARG A 166 -10.67 38.04 35.59
N GLN A 167 -9.94 38.83 36.39
CA GLN A 167 -8.50 38.62 36.57
C GLN A 167 -8.20 37.25 37.21
N THR A 168 -8.95 36.90 38.23
CA THR A 168 -8.84 35.62 38.92
C THR A 168 -9.17 34.43 37.98
N GLN A 169 -10.19 34.62 37.13
CA GLN A 169 -10.53 33.61 36.10
C GLN A 169 -9.40 33.44 35.08
N PHE A 170 -8.77 34.51 34.61
CA PHE A 170 -7.60 34.42 33.73
C PHE A 170 -6.40 33.73 34.41
N ASP A 171 -6.13 34.03 35.69
CA ASP A 171 -5.06 33.40 36.43
C ASP A 171 -5.29 31.90 36.65
N SER A 172 -6.53 31.52 36.96
CA SER A 172 -6.96 30.13 37.08
C SER A 172 -6.85 29.39 35.75
N PHE A 173 -7.32 30.05 34.70
CA PHE A 173 -7.24 29.49 33.34
C PHE A 173 -5.80 29.30 32.88
N ARG A 174 -4.89 30.21 33.18
CA ARG A 174 -3.45 30.06 32.91
C ARG A 174 -2.85 28.84 33.58
N LYS A 175 -3.22 28.57 34.84
CA LYS A 175 -2.80 27.35 35.57
C LYS A 175 -3.36 26.09 34.89
N ILE A 176 -4.61 26.09 34.50
CA ILE A 176 -5.28 24.99 33.80
C ILE A 176 -4.56 24.69 32.47
N ILE A 177 -4.25 25.74 31.67
CA ILE A 177 -3.50 25.56 30.39
C ILE A 177 -2.17 24.86 30.64
N VAL A 178 -1.43 25.24 31.67
CA VAL A 178 -0.13 24.62 31.96
C VAL A 178 -0.29 23.15 32.33
N VAL A 179 -1.23 22.81 33.21
CA VAL A 179 -1.45 21.43 33.64
C VAL A 179 -1.98 20.57 32.49
N VAL A 180 -3.06 20.99 31.84
CA VAL A 180 -3.70 20.23 30.76
C VAL A 180 -2.76 20.16 29.55
N GLY A 181 -2.06 21.25 29.23
CA GLY A 181 -1.06 21.28 28.17
C GLY A 181 0.08 20.30 28.42
N SER A 182 0.59 20.23 29.65
CA SER A 182 1.65 19.25 29.99
C SER A 182 1.18 17.82 29.86
N ILE A 183 0.00 17.49 30.41
CA ILE A 183 -0.58 16.15 30.28
C ILE A 183 -0.82 15.80 28.82
N SER A 184 -1.45 16.70 28.06
CA SER A 184 -1.71 16.53 26.63
C SER A 184 -0.41 16.37 25.83
N GLY A 185 0.64 17.12 26.17
CA GLY A 185 1.95 17.02 25.55
C GLY A 185 2.57 15.62 25.74
N ILE A 186 2.53 15.10 26.96
CA ILE A 186 3.03 13.76 27.28
C ILE A 186 2.23 12.68 26.52
N LEU A 187 0.91 12.75 26.57
CA LEU A 187 0.05 11.79 25.86
C LEU A 187 0.28 11.82 24.34
N ASN A 188 0.30 13.02 23.75
CA ASN A 188 0.57 13.19 22.32
C ASN A 188 1.96 12.66 21.91
N PHE A 189 2.97 12.83 22.77
CA PHE A 189 4.31 12.31 22.50
C PHE A 189 4.31 10.79 22.42
N PHE A 190 3.72 10.11 23.41
CA PHE A 190 3.63 8.65 23.38
C PHE A 190 2.76 8.14 22.22
N MET A 191 1.65 8.80 21.92
CA MET A 191 0.79 8.46 20.80
C MET A 191 1.50 8.60 19.45
N ALA A 192 2.29 9.67 19.26
CA ALA A 192 3.09 9.86 18.05
C ALA A 192 4.16 8.77 17.87
N LEU A 193 4.77 8.30 18.95
CA LEU A 193 5.71 7.18 18.91
C LEU A 193 5.00 5.87 18.57
N TRP A 194 3.91 5.58 19.24
CA TRP A 194 3.12 4.35 19.05
C TRP A 194 2.60 4.22 17.61
N LEU A 195 2.06 5.28 17.06
CA LEU A 195 1.53 5.30 15.68
C LEU A 195 2.63 5.18 14.61
N THR A 196 3.84 5.67 14.92
CA THR A 196 4.91 5.78 13.89
C THR A 196 5.82 4.56 13.87
N ASP A 197 5.96 3.81 14.99
CA ASP A 197 6.90 2.70 15.10
C ASP A 197 6.60 1.55 14.10
N PRO A 198 5.34 1.10 13.90
CA PRO A 198 5.01 0.07 12.91
C PRO A 198 5.42 0.46 11.48
N VAL A 199 5.16 1.72 11.09
CA VAL A 199 5.53 2.24 9.77
C VAL A 199 7.05 2.25 9.57
N LEU A 200 7.81 2.62 10.61
CA LEU A 200 9.28 2.61 10.55
C LEU A 200 9.85 1.19 10.49
N ARG A 201 9.18 0.21 11.14
CA ARG A 201 9.56 -1.21 11.03
C ARG A 201 9.33 -1.71 9.61
N LEU A 202 8.14 -1.49 9.04
CA LEU A 202 7.82 -1.86 7.67
C LEU A 202 8.80 -1.23 6.68
N SER A 203 9.08 0.06 6.79
CA SER A 203 10.06 0.76 5.94
C SER A 203 11.47 0.16 6.02
N ARG A 204 11.90 -0.30 7.21
CA ARG A 204 13.20 -0.98 7.37
C ARG A 204 13.25 -2.33 6.68
N VAL A 205 12.19 -3.11 6.80
CA VAL A 205 12.08 -4.43 6.13
C VAL A 205 12.05 -4.25 4.62
N THR A 206 11.24 -3.33 4.11
CA THR A 206 11.17 -2.99 2.67
C THR A 206 12.55 -2.62 2.11
N ARG A 207 13.34 -1.82 2.87
CA ARG A 207 14.71 -1.48 2.45
C ARG A 207 15.66 -2.67 2.45
N ARG A 208 15.55 -3.60 3.41
CA ARG A 208 16.35 -4.83 3.42
C ARG A 208 16.00 -5.71 2.22
N PHE A 209 14.72 -5.88 1.95
CA PHE A 209 14.24 -6.63 0.79
C PHE A 209 14.76 -6.03 -0.52
N ALA A 210 14.64 -4.73 -0.71
CA ALA A 210 15.17 -4.01 -1.86
C ALA A 210 16.71 -4.07 -1.95
N GLY A 211 17.40 -4.26 -0.84
CA GLY A 211 18.86 -4.47 -0.77
C GLY A 211 19.31 -5.90 -1.08
N GLY A 212 18.39 -6.79 -1.45
CA GLY A 212 18.68 -8.16 -1.85
C GLY A 212 18.39 -9.23 -0.79
N ASP A 213 17.96 -8.87 0.41
CA ASP A 213 17.50 -9.84 1.42
C ASP A 213 16.04 -10.24 1.13
N LEU A 214 15.88 -11.10 0.12
CA LEU A 214 14.57 -11.56 -0.36
C LEU A 214 13.78 -12.38 0.68
N LYS A 215 14.43 -12.82 1.76
CA LYS A 215 13.79 -13.58 2.85
C LYS A 215 13.22 -12.69 3.95
N SER A 216 13.53 -11.39 3.93
CA SER A 216 12.98 -10.43 4.89
C SER A 216 11.46 -10.34 4.75
N ARG A 217 10.74 -10.48 5.89
CA ARG A 217 9.28 -10.32 5.96
C ARG A 217 8.92 -9.33 7.05
N ALA A 218 7.85 -8.58 6.82
CA ALA A 218 7.29 -7.68 7.81
C ALA A 218 6.52 -8.46 8.86
N LYS A 219 6.73 -8.10 10.15
CA LYS A 219 5.97 -8.69 11.24
C LYS A 219 4.58 -8.02 11.29
N ILE A 220 3.54 -8.83 11.29
CA ILE A 220 2.15 -8.38 11.40
C ILE A 220 1.84 -8.30 12.89
N ASP A 221 1.92 -7.09 13.46
CA ASP A 221 1.70 -6.85 14.89
C ASP A 221 0.37 -6.14 15.17
N THR A 222 -0.36 -5.69 14.14
CA THR A 222 -1.60 -4.92 14.24
C THR A 222 -2.64 -5.46 13.26
N GLU A 223 -3.93 -5.31 13.60
CA GLU A 223 -5.07 -5.67 12.75
C GLU A 223 -5.67 -4.44 12.04
N ASP A 224 -4.89 -3.35 11.96
CA ASP A 224 -5.26 -2.10 11.30
C ASP A 224 -4.74 -2.02 9.85
N GLU A 225 -4.87 -0.85 9.23
CA GLU A 225 -4.41 -0.61 7.86
C GLU A 225 -2.90 -0.83 7.70
N ILE A 226 -2.12 -0.70 8.77
CA ILE A 226 -0.67 -0.95 8.74
C ILE A 226 -0.41 -2.46 8.77
N GLY A 227 -1.22 -3.22 9.50
CA GLY A 227 -1.19 -4.68 9.48
C GLY A 227 -1.49 -5.24 8.10
N HIS A 228 -2.57 -4.79 7.46
CA HIS A 228 -2.90 -5.16 6.09
C HIS A 228 -1.80 -4.77 5.09
N LEU A 229 -1.21 -3.59 5.23
CA LEU A 229 -0.08 -3.19 4.38
C LEU A 229 1.14 -4.09 4.57
N ALA A 230 1.37 -4.60 5.78
CA ALA A 230 2.44 -5.56 6.04
C ALA A 230 2.15 -6.94 5.40
N GLU A 231 0.89 -7.39 5.39
CA GLU A 231 0.44 -8.60 4.68
C GLU A 231 0.65 -8.45 3.16
N ASP A 232 0.13 -7.36 2.56
CA ASP A 232 0.29 -7.08 1.13
C ASP A 232 1.77 -7.04 0.71
N PHE A 233 2.62 -6.44 1.56
CA PHE A 233 4.07 -6.45 1.34
C PHE A 233 4.63 -7.87 1.36
N ASN A 234 4.24 -8.72 2.33
CA ASN A 234 4.71 -10.09 2.43
C ASN A 234 4.28 -10.93 1.22
N ASP A 235 3.01 -10.80 0.79
CA ASP A 235 2.50 -11.49 -0.41
C ASP A 235 3.26 -11.08 -1.68
N MET A 236 3.55 -9.79 -1.82
CA MET A 236 4.39 -9.30 -2.92
C MET A 236 5.82 -9.87 -2.83
N ALA A 237 6.40 -9.90 -1.64
CA ALA A 237 7.74 -10.42 -1.41
C ALA A 237 7.83 -11.92 -1.73
N ASP A 238 6.82 -12.71 -1.37
CA ASP A 238 6.74 -14.15 -1.69
C ASP A 238 6.67 -14.40 -3.19
N ARG A 239 5.89 -13.60 -3.92
CA ARG A 239 5.82 -13.69 -5.39
C ARG A 239 7.16 -13.37 -6.04
N ILE A 240 7.80 -12.27 -5.63
CA ILE A 240 9.09 -11.85 -6.19
C ILE A 240 10.18 -12.88 -5.88
N GLU A 241 10.24 -13.44 -4.67
CA GLU A 241 11.20 -14.49 -4.30
C GLU A 241 11.03 -15.70 -5.21
N LYS A 242 9.79 -16.16 -5.41
CA LYS A 242 9.46 -17.27 -6.30
C LYS A 242 9.84 -17.00 -7.76
N ASP A 243 9.53 -15.81 -8.26
CA ASP A 243 9.86 -15.42 -9.64
C ASP A 243 11.38 -15.39 -9.86
N ILE A 244 12.13 -14.88 -8.88
CA ILE A 244 13.61 -14.87 -8.93
C ILE A 244 14.18 -16.30 -8.90
N GLU A 245 13.64 -17.18 -8.05
CA GLU A 245 14.05 -18.59 -8.03
C GLU A 245 13.79 -19.26 -9.38
N GLU A 246 12.60 -19.07 -9.98
CA GLU A 246 12.25 -19.62 -11.29
C GLU A 246 13.14 -19.08 -12.41
N LEU A 247 13.39 -17.78 -12.43
CA LEU A 247 14.30 -17.13 -13.37
C LEU A 247 15.74 -17.68 -13.23
N THR A 248 16.20 -17.83 -11.98
CA THR A 248 17.55 -18.35 -11.69
C THR A 248 17.69 -19.81 -12.16
N MET A 249 16.68 -20.64 -11.91
CA MET A 249 16.66 -22.02 -12.41
C MET A 249 16.65 -22.07 -13.94
N THR A 250 15.88 -21.20 -14.57
CA THR A 250 15.81 -21.11 -16.04
C THR A 250 17.14 -20.66 -16.63
N ALA A 251 17.78 -19.64 -16.04
CA ALA A 251 19.10 -19.19 -16.46
C ALA A 251 20.15 -20.31 -16.35
N ARG A 252 20.18 -21.03 -15.22
CA ARG A 252 21.11 -22.19 -15.05
C ARG A 252 20.88 -23.30 -16.09
N ARG A 253 19.61 -23.64 -16.35
CA ARG A 253 19.29 -24.62 -17.41
C ARG A 253 19.77 -24.17 -18.78
N GLN A 254 19.71 -22.89 -19.07
CA GLN A 254 20.19 -22.29 -20.31
C GLN A 254 21.73 -22.33 -20.39
N GLU A 255 22.43 -22.03 -19.29
CA GLU A 255 23.89 -22.13 -19.21
C GLU A 255 24.36 -23.58 -19.39
N ASP A 256 23.74 -24.54 -18.72
CA ASP A 256 24.04 -25.97 -18.83
C ASP A 256 23.82 -26.48 -20.28
N PHE A 257 22.75 -26.02 -20.92
CA PHE A 257 22.45 -26.31 -22.31
C PHE A 257 23.54 -25.79 -23.25
N ILE A 258 23.95 -24.52 -23.10
CA ILE A 258 25.01 -23.91 -23.93
C ILE A 258 26.35 -24.62 -23.70
N GLY A 259 26.68 -24.93 -22.46
CA GLY A 259 27.89 -25.64 -22.08
C GLY A 259 27.96 -27.04 -22.71
N SER A 260 26.84 -27.78 -22.64
CA SER A 260 26.73 -29.12 -23.24
C SER A 260 26.83 -29.09 -24.77
N PHE A 261 26.16 -28.10 -25.38
CA PHE A 261 26.24 -27.89 -26.85
C PHE A 261 27.66 -27.59 -27.32
N ALA A 262 28.34 -26.67 -26.64
CA ALA A 262 29.72 -26.30 -26.98
C ALA A 262 30.65 -27.55 -26.88
N HIS A 263 30.43 -28.38 -25.86
CA HIS A 263 31.20 -29.61 -25.68
C HIS A 263 30.95 -30.63 -26.80
N GLU A 264 29.67 -30.87 -27.18
CA GLU A 264 29.30 -31.80 -28.25
C GLU A 264 29.67 -31.32 -29.65
N LEU A 265 29.88 -30.02 -29.87
CA LEU A 265 30.47 -29.45 -31.09
C LEU A 265 31.98 -29.58 -31.10
N LYS A 266 32.68 -29.35 -29.98
CA LYS A 266 34.13 -29.32 -29.90
C LYS A 266 34.73 -30.67 -30.28
N THR A 267 34.13 -31.77 -29.82
CA THR A 267 34.65 -33.12 -30.02
C THR A 267 34.77 -33.51 -31.53
N PRO A 268 33.66 -33.46 -32.32
CA PRO A 268 33.75 -33.80 -33.76
C PRO A 268 34.62 -32.79 -34.54
N LEU A 269 34.56 -31.48 -34.16
CA LEU A 269 35.40 -30.49 -34.82
C LEU A 269 36.89 -30.75 -34.60
N THR A 270 37.29 -31.13 -33.37
CA THR A 270 38.69 -31.52 -33.09
C THR A 270 39.11 -32.73 -33.90
N SER A 271 38.23 -33.73 -34.04
CA SER A 271 38.51 -34.92 -34.86
C SER A 271 38.66 -34.55 -36.33
N ILE A 272 37.75 -33.73 -36.89
CA ILE A 272 37.85 -33.28 -38.29
C ILE A 272 39.16 -32.54 -38.54
N ILE A 273 39.54 -31.60 -37.63
CA ILE A 273 40.80 -30.86 -37.75
C ILE A 273 41.99 -31.78 -37.67
N GLY A 274 42.00 -32.73 -36.73
CA GLY A 274 43.08 -33.67 -36.55
C GLY A 274 43.31 -34.61 -37.82
N TYR A 275 42.21 -35.14 -38.33
CA TYR A 275 42.29 -35.97 -39.54
C TYR A 275 42.60 -35.13 -40.81
N ALA A 276 42.13 -33.89 -40.89
CA ALA A 276 42.49 -32.98 -41.96
C ALA A 276 44.00 -32.62 -41.94
N ASP A 277 44.55 -32.38 -40.73
CA ASP A 277 45.96 -32.10 -40.55
C ASP A 277 46.82 -33.34 -40.89
N MET A 278 46.37 -34.55 -40.54
CA MET A 278 46.96 -35.80 -40.92
C MET A 278 46.96 -35.98 -42.42
N LEU A 279 45.90 -35.67 -43.15
CA LEU A 279 45.84 -35.67 -44.61
C LEU A 279 46.80 -34.67 -45.29
N ARG A 280 47.10 -33.58 -44.62
CA ARG A 280 48.00 -32.51 -45.08
C ARG A 280 49.46 -32.94 -44.93
N SER A 281 49.80 -33.86 -44.00
CA SER A 281 51.14 -34.39 -43.85
C SER A 281 51.42 -35.38 -44.99
N SER A 282 52.54 -35.24 -45.74
CA SER A 282 52.79 -35.82 -47.01
C SER A 282 53.22 -37.30 -47.04
N GLN A 283 53.04 -38.08 -45.98
CA GLN A 283 53.57 -39.48 -45.87
C GLN A 283 52.49 -40.52 -45.55
N LEU A 284 51.24 -40.31 -45.90
CA LEU A 284 50.20 -41.32 -45.74
C LEU A 284 50.07 -42.23 -46.92
N ASP A 285 49.92 -43.52 -46.64
CA ASP A 285 49.54 -44.52 -47.67
C ASP A 285 48.05 -44.30 -48.07
N GLU A 286 47.62 -44.99 -49.09
CA GLU A 286 46.29 -44.80 -49.67
C GLU A 286 45.16 -45.24 -48.72
N GLU A 287 45.40 -46.26 -47.89
CA GLU A 287 44.49 -46.82 -46.91
C GLU A 287 44.24 -45.82 -45.76
N HIS A 288 45.30 -45.27 -45.17
CA HIS A 288 45.21 -44.26 -44.11
C HIS A 288 44.61 -42.92 -44.62
N ARG A 289 44.88 -42.56 -45.89
CA ARG A 289 44.26 -41.41 -46.51
C ARG A 289 42.76 -41.58 -46.69
N PHE A 290 42.30 -42.74 -47.15
CA PHE A 290 40.88 -43.07 -47.25
C PHE A 290 40.19 -43.11 -45.89
N LEU A 291 40.86 -43.68 -44.88
CA LEU A 291 40.36 -43.75 -43.53
C LEU A 291 40.18 -42.37 -42.92
N ALA A 292 41.19 -41.50 -43.05
CA ALA A 292 41.10 -40.08 -42.54
C ALA A 292 39.97 -39.28 -43.20
N ALA A 293 39.88 -39.44 -44.56
CA ALA A 293 38.75 -38.76 -45.28
C ALA A 293 37.38 -39.29 -44.87
N SER A 294 37.28 -40.62 -44.62
CA SER A 294 36.05 -41.27 -44.14
C SER A 294 35.63 -40.73 -42.73
N TYR A 295 36.62 -40.58 -41.84
CA TYR A 295 36.38 -40.02 -40.53
C TYR A 295 35.89 -38.52 -40.60
N ILE A 296 36.55 -37.72 -41.43
CA ILE A 296 36.14 -36.32 -41.67
C ILE A 296 34.69 -36.26 -42.17
N PHE A 297 34.34 -37.10 -43.15
CA PHE A 297 33.00 -37.18 -43.71
C PHE A 297 31.98 -37.61 -42.64
N THR A 298 32.30 -38.64 -41.87
CA THR A 298 31.39 -39.14 -40.81
C THR A 298 31.14 -38.12 -39.72
N GLU A 299 32.20 -37.46 -39.22
CA GLU A 299 32.04 -36.41 -38.20
C GLU A 299 31.36 -35.13 -38.76
N GLY A 300 31.60 -34.82 -40.04
CA GLY A 300 30.86 -33.75 -40.74
C GLY A 300 29.35 -34.02 -40.83
N LYS A 301 28.97 -35.23 -41.19
CA LYS A 301 27.57 -35.68 -41.21
C LYS A 301 26.94 -35.70 -39.81
N ARG A 302 27.72 -36.03 -38.80
CA ARG A 302 27.28 -35.96 -37.40
C ARG A 302 27.02 -34.54 -36.95
N LEU A 303 27.88 -33.55 -37.29
CA LEU A 303 27.69 -32.14 -37.03
C LEU A 303 26.46 -31.59 -37.74
N GLU A 304 26.23 -31.94 -39.02
CA GLU A 304 25.03 -31.56 -39.76
C GLU A 304 23.75 -32.05 -39.04
N SER A 305 23.72 -33.33 -38.66
CA SER A 305 22.59 -33.90 -37.91
C SER A 305 22.36 -33.23 -36.54
N LEU A 306 23.43 -32.89 -35.81
CA LEU A 306 23.37 -32.21 -34.54
C LEU A 306 22.78 -30.80 -34.72
N SER A 307 23.25 -30.06 -35.74
CA SER A 307 22.77 -28.70 -36.07
C SER A 307 21.30 -28.69 -36.45
N LEU A 308 20.85 -29.64 -37.29
CA LEU A 308 19.44 -29.76 -37.67
C LEU A 308 18.54 -30.06 -36.45
N LYS A 309 18.94 -31.03 -35.61
CA LYS A 309 18.18 -31.34 -34.37
C LYS A 309 18.10 -30.19 -33.40
N LEU A 310 19.18 -29.37 -33.31
CA LEU A 310 19.17 -28.16 -32.50
C LEU A 310 18.20 -27.13 -33.06
N LEU A 311 18.21 -26.92 -34.38
CA LEU A 311 17.28 -26.01 -35.04
C LEU A 311 15.82 -26.44 -34.80
N ASP A 312 15.53 -27.74 -34.97
CA ASP A 312 14.22 -28.32 -34.69
C ASP A 312 13.78 -27.99 -33.23
N LEU A 313 14.68 -28.21 -32.27
CA LEU A 313 14.39 -27.92 -30.85
C LEU A 313 14.11 -26.42 -30.61
N LEU A 314 14.86 -25.50 -31.24
CA LEU A 314 14.67 -24.05 -31.10
C LEU A 314 13.37 -23.57 -31.76
N VAL A 315 13.04 -24.12 -32.94
CA VAL A 315 11.79 -23.83 -33.64
C VAL A 315 10.60 -24.33 -32.80
N LEU A 316 10.68 -25.52 -32.24
CA LEU A 316 9.62 -26.06 -31.37
C LEU A 316 9.39 -25.23 -30.13
N LYS A 317 10.44 -24.74 -29.47
CA LYS A 317 10.31 -23.90 -28.27
C LYS A 317 9.56 -22.57 -28.50
N ASN A 318 9.63 -22.03 -29.72
CA ASN A 318 9.06 -20.72 -30.06
C ASN A 318 7.84 -20.82 -31.02
N GLY A 319 7.43 -22.06 -31.40
CA GLY A 319 6.46 -22.27 -32.46
C GLY A 319 5.05 -22.58 -31.96
N GLU A 320 4.07 -22.05 -32.70
CA GLU A 320 2.68 -22.51 -32.62
C GLU A 320 2.51 -23.74 -33.52
N ILE A 321 1.88 -24.80 -33.01
CA ILE A 321 1.59 -26.01 -33.79
C ILE A 321 0.17 -26.02 -34.34
N THR A 322 0.01 -26.50 -35.56
CA THR A 322 -1.32 -26.68 -36.15
C THR A 322 -1.92 -28.03 -35.75
N ARG A 323 -2.82 -28.05 -34.81
CA ARG A 323 -3.49 -29.27 -34.34
C ARG A 323 -4.68 -29.58 -35.18
N ARG A 324 -4.69 -30.76 -35.78
CA ARG A 324 -5.81 -31.30 -36.58
C ARG A 324 -6.20 -32.69 -36.10
N PRO A 325 -7.43 -33.14 -36.29
CA PRO A 325 -7.81 -34.53 -36.06
C PRO A 325 -7.04 -35.47 -36.98
N VAL A 326 -6.41 -36.47 -36.44
CA VAL A 326 -5.63 -37.47 -37.19
C VAL A 326 -6.15 -38.87 -36.82
N GLU A 327 -6.48 -39.68 -37.84
CA GLU A 327 -6.87 -41.09 -37.65
C GLU A 327 -5.64 -41.92 -37.32
N ALA A 328 -5.65 -42.62 -36.20
CA ALA A 328 -4.52 -43.35 -35.67
C ALA A 328 -4.18 -44.61 -36.50
N GLY A 329 -5.18 -45.31 -37.06
CA GLY A 329 -5.00 -46.52 -37.86
C GLY A 329 -4.14 -46.26 -39.11
N PRO A 330 -4.54 -45.41 -40.07
CA PRO A 330 -3.77 -45.04 -41.23
C PRO A 330 -2.39 -44.48 -40.87
N PHE A 331 -2.32 -43.66 -39.83
CA PHE A 331 -1.08 -43.06 -39.33
C PHE A 331 -0.06 -44.11 -38.88
N LEU A 332 -0.47 -45.10 -38.06
CA LEU A 332 0.40 -46.16 -37.58
C LEU A 332 0.79 -47.17 -38.68
N LYS A 333 -0.06 -47.41 -39.68
CA LYS A 333 0.29 -48.21 -40.84
C LYS A 333 1.41 -47.56 -41.66
N GLU A 334 1.32 -46.24 -41.89
CA GLU A 334 2.38 -45.51 -42.58
C GLU A 334 3.69 -45.54 -41.79
N LEU A 335 3.63 -45.33 -40.48
CA LEU A 335 4.81 -45.42 -39.61
C LEU A 335 5.43 -46.79 -39.64
N GLU A 336 4.64 -47.85 -39.60
CA GLU A 336 5.11 -49.24 -39.72
C GLU A 336 5.86 -49.46 -41.02
N GLY A 337 5.30 -48.97 -42.16
CA GLY A 337 5.92 -49.06 -43.47
C GLY A 337 7.31 -48.41 -43.51
N MET A 338 7.49 -47.28 -42.85
CA MET A 338 8.76 -46.56 -42.77
C MET A 338 9.80 -47.29 -41.86
N LEU A 339 9.37 -47.79 -40.70
CA LEU A 339 10.27 -48.40 -39.72
C LEU A 339 10.67 -49.84 -40.06
N ARG A 340 9.79 -50.61 -40.69
CA ARG A 340 9.99 -52.06 -40.98
C ARG A 340 11.30 -52.37 -41.74
N PRO A 341 11.67 -51.64 -42.80
CA PRO A 341 12.95 -51.92 -43.53
C PRO A 341 14.16 -51.70 -42.63
N VAL A 342 14.18 -50.64 -41.85
CA VAL A 342 15.27 -50.25 -40.95
C VAL A 342 15.47 -51.30 -39.85
N MET A 343 14.35 -51.70 -39.22
CA MET A 343 14.42 -52.73 -38.17
C MET A 343 14.82 -54.10 -38.66
N LYS A 344 14.37 -54.47 -39.84
CA LYS A 344 14.75 -55.76 -40.49
C LYS A 344 16.23 -55.82 -40.81
N ALA A 345 16.85 -54.71 -41.20
CA ALA A 345 18.27 -54.64 -41.51
C ALA A 345 19.16 -54.95 -40.29
N GLU A 346 18.67 -54.75 -39.07
CA GLU A 346 19.37 -55.03 -37.81
C GLU A 346 18.80 -56.24 -37.04
N ASP A 347 18.08 -57.12 -37.70
CA ASP A 347 17.45 -58.32 -37.14
C ASP A 347 16.49 -58.03 -35.93
N ILE A 348 15.84 -56.85 -35.95
CA ILE A 348 14.88 -56.45 -34.93
C ILE A 348 13.46 -56.71 -35.41
N ARG A 349 12.67 -57.43 -34.58
CA ARG A 349 11.31 -57.78 -34.88
C ARG A 349 10.39 -56.60 -34.50
N LEU A 350 9.85 -55.87 -35.47
CA LEU A 350 8.86 -54.82 -35.26
C LEU A 350 7.43 -55.40 -35.25
N LYS A 351 6.65 -55.09 -34.20
CA LYS A 351 5.22 -55.39 -34.10
C LYS A 351 4.44 -54.11 -33.85
N VAL A 352 3.50 -53.80 -34.74
CA VAL A 352 2.62 -52.65 -34.58
C VAL A 352 1.19 -53.15 -34.34
N LYS A 353 0.55 -52.71 -33.27
CA LYS A 353 -0.84 -53.03 -32.95
C LYS A 353 -1.57 -51.71 -32.66
N TYR A 354 -2.79 -51.59 -33.07
CA TYR A 354 -3.59 -50.41 -32.78
C TYR A 354 -5.07 -50.74 -32.68
N GLU A 355 -5.76 -49.92 -31.89
CA GLU A 355 -7.20 -49.79 -31.84
C GLU A 355 -7.59 -48.54 -32.59
N ASP A 356 -8.73 -48.53 -33.29
CA ASP A 356 -9.21 -47.38 -34.03
C ASP A 356 -9.48 -46.19 -33.07
N GLY A 357 -9.06 -45.00 -33.49
CA GLY A 357 -9.26 -43.79 -32.71
C GLY A 357 -8.67 -42.56 -33.42
N VAL A 358 -8.91 -41.40 -32.85
CA VAL A 358 -8.49 -40.11 -33.37
C VAL A 358 -7.73 -39.34 -32.28
N PHE A 359 -6.56 -38.80 -32.61
CA PHE A 359 -5.88 -37.82 -31.77
C PHE A 359 -5.91 -36.44 -32.44
N VAL A 360 -5.78 -35.38 -31.66
CA VAL A 360 -5.77 -33.99 -32.16
C VAL A 360 -4.35 -33.43 -32.03
N GLY A 361 -3.65 -33.33 -33.14
CA GLY A 361 -2.25 -32.90 -33.14
C GLY A 361 -1.71 -32.60 -34.54
N ASP A 362 -0.44 -32.18 -34.53
CA ASP A 362 0.37 -32.10 -35.76
C ASP A 362 0.89 -33.49 -36.11
N ARG A 363 0.44 -33.98 -37.27
CA ARG A 363 0.74 -35.33 -37.74
C ARG A 363 2.23 -35.61 -37.87
N ASP A 364 2.97 -34.64 -38.41
CA ASP A 364 4.40 -34.82 -38.70
C ASP A 364 5.26 -34.74 -37.44
N LEU A 365 4.85 -33.90 -36.50
CA LEU A 365 5.50 -33.81 -35.18
C LEU A 365 5.27 -35.08 -34.35
N VAL A 366 4.03 -35.60 -34.30
CA VAL A 366 3.75 -36.86 -33.61
C VAL A 366 4.49 -38.03 -34.27
N LYS A 367 4.61 -38.02 -35.62
CA LYS A 367 5.43 -39.00 -36.36
C LYS A 367 6.90 -38.92 -35.93
N THR A 368 7.45 -37.71 -35.80
CA THR A 368 8.81 -37.47 -35.33
C THR A 368 9.04 -38.05 -33.93
N VAL A 369 8.07 -37.89 -33.00
CA VAL A 369 8.15 -38.51 -31.68
C VAL A 369 8.29 -40.02 -31.77
N LEU A 370 7.38 -40.68 -32.52
CA LEU A 370 7.40 -42.14 -32.60
C LEU A 370 8.64 -42.71 -33.33
N ILE A 371 9.14 -41.99 -34.34
CA ILE A 371 10.40 -42.35 -35.02
C ILE A 371 11.59 -42.24 -34.07
N ASN A 372 11.71 -41.13 -33.29
CA ASN A 372 12.76 -40.96 -32.31
C ASN A 372 12.71 -42.02 -31.20
N LEU A 373 11.52 -42.35 -30.70
CA LEU A 373 11.34 -43.40 -29.69
C LEU A 373 11.73 -44.77 -30.26
N ALA A 374 11.33 -45.11 -31.50
CA ALA A 374 11.67 -46.33 -32.17
C ALA A 374 13.19 -46.42 -32.45
N ASP A 375 13.85 -45.30 -32.83
CA ASP A 375 15.31 -45.26 -33.04
C ASP A 375 16.08 -45.45 -31.72
N ASN A 376 15.59 -44.84 -30.62
CA ASN A 376 16.16 -45.05 -29.29
C ASN A 376 16.02 -46.53 -28.85
N ALA A 377 14.85 -47.12 -29.07
CA ALA A 377 14.59 -48.54 -28.80
C ALA A 377 15.57 -49.45 -29.61
N ARG A 378 15.75 -49.17 -30.91
CA ARG A 378 16.68 -49.85 -31.79
C ARG A 378 18.12 -49.77 -31.25
N LYS A 379 18.59 -48.57 -30.87
CA LYS A 379 19.93 -48.35 -30.32
C LYS A 379 20.16 -49.03 -28.96
N ALA A 380 19.09 -49.27 -28.18
CA ALA A 380 19.16 -49.96 -26.91
C ALA A 380 19.24 -51.50 -27.03
N ILE A 381 18.94 -52.06 -28.20
CA ILE A 381 18.99 -53.48 -28.47
C ILE A 381 20.37 -53.83 -29.02
N ASP A 382 20.99 -54.85 -28.47
CA ASP A 382 22.27 -55.39 -28.93
C ASP A 382 22.05 -56.84 -29.47
N GLY A 383 22.07 -57.02 -30.79
CA GLY A 383 22.04 -58.37 -31.43
C GLY A 383 20.64 -59.03 -31.36
N GLY A 384 19.70 -58.56 -32.10
CA GLY A 384 18.34 -59.12 -32.19
C GLY A 384 17.44 -58.84 -31.02
N GLY A 385 16.19 -58.51 -31.32
CA GLY A 385 15.21 -58.13 -30.27
C GLY A 385 13.83 -57.83 -30.81
N THR A 386 12.99 -57.26 -29.98
CA THR A 386 11.61 -56.92 -30.37
C THR A 386 11.27 -55.48 -29.97
N ILE A 387 10.70 -54.72 -30.90
CA ILE A 387 10.08 -53.43 -30.64
C ILE A 387 8.60 -53.58 -30.90
N VAL A 388 7.78 -53.17 -29.92
CA VAL A 388 6.31 -53.21 -30.01
C VAL A 388 5.79 -51.79 -29.92
N ILE A 389 5.06 -51.34 -30.92
CA ILE A 389 4.32 -50.07 -30.91
C ILE A 389 2.85 -50.38 -30.77
N ILE A 390 2.18 -49.81 -29.74
CA ILE A 390 0.76 -50.01 -29.51
C ILE A 390 0.06 -48.63 -29.48
N GLY A 391 -0.98 -48.46 -30.26
CA GLY A 391 -1.85 -47.31 -30.21
C GLY A 391 -3.23 -47.70 -29.67
N LYS A 392 -3.76 -46.98 -28.68
CA LYS A 392 -5.08 -47.24 -28.18
C LYS A 392 -5.77 -45.94 -27.65
N PRO A 393 -7.11 -45.82 -27.77
CA PRO A 393 -7.82 -44.74 -27.16
C PRO A 393 -7.81 -44.85 -25.63
N GLU A 394 -7.68 -43.72 -24.95
CA GLU A 394 -7.73 -43.59 -23.49
C GLU A 394 -8.67 -42.44 -23.10
N LYS A 395 -8.96 -42.30 -21.79
CA LYS A 395 -9.88 -41.26 -21.27
C LYS A 395 -9.47 -39.83 -21.65
N GLU A 396 -8.16 -39.55 -21.67
CA GLU A 396 -7.62 -38.21 -21.92
C GLU A 396 -7.26 -37.95 -23.38
N GLY A 397 -7.39 -38.96 -24.26
CA GLY A 397 -7.03 -38.86 -25.67
C GLY A 397 -6.64 -40.17 -26.29
N TYR A 398 -5.56 -40.17 -27.07
CA TYR A 398 -5.00 -41.37 -27.70
C TYR A 398 -3.56 -41.60 -27.20
N ALA A 399 -3.29 -42.81 -26.73
CA ALA A 399 -1.99 -43.16 -26.19
C ALA A 399 -1.20 -44.06 -27.16
N PHE A 400 0.08 -43.72 -27.31
CA PHE A 400 1.07 -44.51 -28.04
C PHE A 400 2.04 -45.12 -27.04
N TYR A 401 2.26 -46.41 -27.11
CA TYR A 401 3.21 -47.14 -26.31
C TYR A 401 4.34 -47.66 -27.23
N VAL A 402 5.56 -47.34 -26.91
CA VAL A 402 6.75 -47.91 -27.58
C VAL A 402 7.49 -48.74 -26.55
N ARG A 403 7.54 -50.04 -26.73
CA ARG A 403 8.24 -50.99 -25.85
C ARG A 403 9.35 -51.68 -26.59
N ASP A 404 10.52 -51.75 -25.99
CA ASP A 404 11.68 -52.52 -26.47
C ASP A 404 12.08 -53.61 -25.47
N THR A 405 12.93 -54.56 -25.97
CA THR A 405 13.62 -55.59 -25.16
C THR A 405 15.11 -55.28 -25.02
N GLY A 406 15.47 -54.00 -24.96
CA GLY A 406 16.84 -53.56 -24.87
C GLY A 406 17.37 -53.57 -23.43
N LYS A 407 18.52 -52.88 -23.24
CA LYS A 407 19.27 -52.86 -21.99
C LYS A 407 18.54 -52.22 -20.81
N GLY A 408 17.43 -51.51 -21.06
CA GLY A 408 16.71 -50.74 -20.03
C GLY A 408 17.48 -49.52 -19.52
N ILE A 409 16.84 -48.80 -18.58
CA ILE A 409 17.34 -47.54 -18.03
C ILE A 409 17.30 -47.66 -16.51
N PRO A 410 18.38 -47.32 -15.76
CA PRO A 410 18.37 -47.24 -14.31
C PRO A 410 17.35 -46.21 -13.80
N ARG A 411 16.70 -46.54 -12.67
CA ARG A 411 15.59 -45.69 -12.12
C ARG A 411 16.02 -44.28 -11.80
N GLU A 412 17.23 -44.08 -11.36
CA GLU A 412 17.83 -42.79 -11.04
C GLU A 412 18.03 -41.90 -12.27
N GLU A 413 18.21 -42.49 -13.45
CA GLU A 413 18.44 -41.79 -14.70
C GLU A 413 17.15 -41.35 -15.41
N ILE A 414 16.02 -42.01 -15.13
CA ILE A 414 14.72 -41.75 -15.80
C ILE A 414 14.31 -40.30 -15.77
N ARG A 415 14.62 -39.55 -14.68
CA ARG A 415 14.29 -38.15 -14.56
C ARG A 415 15.08 -37.22 -15.46
N ARG A 416 16.26 -37.67 -15.89
CA ARG A 416 17.23 -36.83 -16.63
C ARG A 416 17.29 -37.15 -18.12
N ILE A 417 16.81 -38.34 -18.55
CA ILE A 417 16.91 -38.76 -19.96
C ILE A 417 16.20 -37.84 -20.97
N THR A 418 15.30 -36.95 -20.51
CA THR A 418 14.66 -35.96 -21.34
C THR A 418 15.39 -34.61 -21.36
N GLU A 419 16.43 -34.44 -20.52
CA GLU A 419 17.31 -33.28 -20.59
C GLU A 419 18.09 -33.29 -21.90
N ALA A 420 18.23 -32.12 -22.54
CA ALA A 420 18.99 -32.02 -23.78
C ALA A 420 20.48 -32.40 -23.55
N PHE A 421 21.06 -33.13 -24.47
CA PHE A 421 22.43 -33.65 -24.42
C PHE A 421 22.73 -34.68 -23.32
N TYR A 422 21.69 -35.10 -22.58
CA TYR A 422 21.87 -36.11 -21.55
C TYR A 422 21.97 -37.51 -22.16
N MET A 423 22.94 -38.28 -21.73
CA MET A 423 23.18 -39.68 -22.17
C MET A 423 23.61 -40.51 -20.97
N VAL A 424 22.93 -41.63 -20.73
CA VAL A 424 23.26 -42.61 -19.67
C VAL A 424 24.66 -43.22 -19.87
N ASP A 425 25.04 -43.52 -21.12
CA ASP A 425 26.36 -44.00 -21.52
C ASP A 425 26.88 -43.17 -22.70
N LYS A 426 27.81 -42.27 -22.42
CA LYS A 426 28.35 -41.30 -23.37
C LYS A 426 29.22 -41.96 -24.46
N SER A 427 29.99 -43.02 -24.13
CA SER A 427 30.91 -43.65 -25.05
C SER A 427 30.18 -44.43 -26.14
N ARG A 428 29.30 -45.30 -25.73
CA ARG A 428 28.53 -46.18 -26.62
C ARG A 428 27.45 -45.46 -27.43
N SER A 429 26.85 -44.41 -26.83
CA SER A 429 25.86 -43.61 -27.53
C SER A 429 26.47 -42.76 -28.64
N ARG A 430 27.74 -42.34 -28.51
CA ARG A 430 28.48 -41.61 -29.54
C ARG A 430 28.81 -42.49 -30.73
N GLU A 431 29.21 -43.75 -30.50
CA GLU A 431 29.47 -44.71 -31.57
C GLU A 431 28.22 -45.02 -32.42
N LYS A 432 27.02 -45.05 -31.78
CA LYS A 432 25.73 -45.24 -32.46
C LYS A 432 25.09 -43.94 -32.94
N GLY A 433 25.82 -42.80 -32.98
CA GLY A 433 25.39 -41.52 -33.56
C GLY A 433 24.32 -40.78 -32.72
N GLY A 434 24.27 -40.98 -31.41
CA GLY A 434 23.37 -40.32 -30.52
C GLY A 434 23.94 -38.98 -30.03
N ALA A 435 23.18 -37.87 -30.15
CA ALA A 435 23.56 -36.55 -29.63
C ALA A 435 22.83 -36.18 -28.35
N GLY A 436 22.02 -37.10 -27.78
CA GLY A 436 21.24 -36.80 -26.57
C GLY A 436 20.08 -35.79 -26.76
N LEU A 437 19.71 -35.46 -28.01
CA LEU A 437 18.63 -34.48 -28.31
C LEU A 437 17.30 -35.16 -28.66
N GLY A 438 17.26 -36.47 -29.00
CA GLY A 438 16.05 -37.12 -29.47
C GLY A 438 14.90 -37.12 -28.46
N LEU A 439 15.18 -37.46 -27.19
CA LEU A 439 14.15 -37.50 -26.15
C LEU A 439 13.72 -36.07 -25.69
N SER A 440 14.63 -35.11 -25.73
CA SER A 440 14.27 -33.72 -25.43
C SER A 440 13.35 -33.11 -26.50
N ILE A 441 13.58 -33.43 -27.79
CA ILE A 441 12.69 -33.08 -28.89
C ILE A 441 11.31 -33.77 -28.72
N CYS A 442 11.28 -35.04 -28.35
CA CYS A 442 10.04 -35.75 -28.06
C CYS A 442 9.27 -35.09 -26.93
N GLN A 443 9.94 -34.74 -25.84
CA GLN A 443 9.33 -34.07 -24.70
C GLN A 443 8.70 -32.70 -25.09
N GLU A 444 9.42 -31.89 -25.86
CA GLU A 444 8.95 -30.60 -26.33
C GLU A 444 7.72 -30.73 -27.25
N ILE A 445 7.77 -31.68 -28.21
CA ILE A 445 6.62 -31.95 -29.08
C ILE A 445 5.42 -32.39 -28.28
N VAL A 446 5.57 -33.28 -27.29
CA VAL A 446 4.50 -33.77 -26.46
C VAL A 446 3.89 -32.63 -25.59
N LEU A 447 4.75 -31.79 -25.03
CA LEU A 447 4.30 -30.60 -24.27
C LEU A 447 3.52 -29.61 -25.16
N LEU A 448 4.01 -29.33 -26.37
CA LEU A 448 3.30 -28.51 -27.34
C LEU A 448 1.92 -29.06 -27.69
N HIS A 449 1.76 -30.39 -27.64
CA HIS A 449 0.44 -31.03 -27.83
C HIS A 449 -0.41 -31.08 -26.56
N LYS A 450 0.05 -30.48 -25.42
CA LYS A 450 -0.59 -30.63 -24.10
C LYS A 450 -0.75 -32.10 -23.68
N GLY A 451 0.16 -32.96 -24.17
CA GLY A 451 0.21 -34.39 -23.87
C GLY A 451 1.12 -34.71 -22.68
N LYS A 452 1.26 -35.99 -22.41
CA LYS A 452 2.17 -36.52 -21.37
C LYS A 452 3.07 -37.59 -21.93
N MET A 453 4.31 -37.65 -21.47
CA MET A 453 5.28 -38.72 -21.81
C MET A 453 5.78 -39.35 -20.50
N GLU A 454 5.60 -40.67 -20.37
CA GLU A 454 5.89 -41.44 -19.19
C GLU A 454 6.82 -42.63 -19.54
N PHE A 455 7.80 -42.91 -18.66
CA PHE A 455 8.78 -43.96 -18.84
C PHE A 455 8.60 -45.02 -17.76
N SER A 456 8.65 -46.30 -18.20
CA SER A 456 8.74 -47.47 -17.33
C SER A 456 9.87 -48.36 -17.85
N SER A 457 10.91 -48.58 -17.06
CA SER A 457 12.08 -49.30 -17.49
C SER A 457 12.66 -50.14 -16.35
N VAL A 458 13.16 -51.32 -16.71
CA VAL A 458 13.89 -52.22 -15.82
C VAL A 458 15.22 -52.57 -16.51
N PRO A 459 16.37 -52.34 -15.84
CA PRO A 459 17.67 -52.71 -16.40
C PRO A 459 17.73 -54.18 -16.78
N GLY A 460 18.13 -54.47 -18.03
CA GLY A 460 18.20 -55.82 -18.59
C GLY A 460 16.91 -56.37 -19.18
N GLU A 461 15.74 -55.78 -18.97
CA GLU A 461 14.44 -56.25 -19.47
C GLU A 461 13.85 -55.37 -20.60
N GLY A 462 14.30 -54.10 -20.69
CA GLY A 462 13.87 -53.15 -21.69
C GLY A 462 13.17 -51.92 -21.15
N THR A 463 12.64 -51.09 -22.06
CA THR A 463 11.97 -49.83 -21.74
C THR A 463 10.61 -49.79 -22.41
N MET A 464 9.64 -49.18 -21.73
CA MET A 464 8.33 -48.81 -22.27
C MET A 464 8.12 -47.28 -22.09
N VAL A 465 7.87 -46.61 -23.18
CA VAL A 465 7.52 -45.17 -23.21
C VAL A 465 6.07 -45.05 -23.61
N ARG A 466 5.27 -44.37 -22.78
CA ARG A 466 3.88 -44.02 -23.04
C ARG A 466 3.82 -42.57 -23.41
N VAL A 467 3.21 -42.24 -24.55
CA VAL A 467 2.95 -40.90 -25.03
C VAL A 467 1.42 -40.72 -25.18
N THR A 468 0.83 -39.83 -24.45
CA THR A 468 -0.58 -39.53 -24.55
C THR A 468 -0.79 -38.18 -25.22
N ILE A 469 -1.58 -38.16 -26.31
CA ILE A 469 -1.95 -36.94 -27.04
C ILE A 469 -3.46 -36.72 -26.84
N PRO A 470 -3.91 -35.50 -26.48
CA PRO A 470 -5.33 -35.22 -26.25
C PRO A 470 -6.22 -35.54 -27.46
N GLY A 471 -7.37 -36.16 -27.19
CA GLY A 471 -8.31 -36.56 -28.25
C GLY A 471 -9.40 -35.52 -28.59
N LYS A 472 -9.63 -34.51 -27.71
CA LYS A 472 -10.61 -33.44 -27.93
C LYS A 472 -9.92 -32.10 -27.96
N LYS A 473 -10.38 -31.22 -28.89
CA LYS A 473 -10.06 -29.80 -28.83
C LYS A 473 -10.74 -29.26 -27.57
N GLU A 474 -9.99 -28.91 -26.52
CA GLU A 474 -10.57 -28.08 -25.48
C GLU A 474 -11.05 -26.80 -26.15
N ALA A 475 -12.38 -26.57 -26.06
CA ALA A 475 -12.95 -25.30 -26.48
C ALA A 475 -12.23 -24.20 -25.68
N THR A 476 -11.54 -23.33 -26.40
CA THR A 476 -10.98 -22.10 -25.85
C THR A 476 -12.16 -21.31 -25.27
N VAL A 477 -12.26 -21.18 -23.95
CA VAL A 477 -13.10 -20.21 -23.25
C VAL A 477 -12.27 -18.98 -23.00
#